data_f81771cc59ab3781ab1ea7222dd98ee9
#
_entry.id   f81771cc59ab3781ab1ea7222dd98ee9
#
_cell.length_a   1.000
_cell.length_b   1.000
_cell.length_c   1.000
_cell.angle_alpha   90.00
_cell.angle_beta   90.00
_cell.angle_gamma   90.00
#
_symmetry.space_group_name_H-M   'P 1'
#
loop_
_entity.id
_entity.type
_entity.pdbx_description
1 polymer ?
#
loop_
_entity_poly.entity_id
_entity_poly.type
_entity_poly.pdbx_seq_one_letter_code
_entity_poly.pdbx_strand_id
1 'polypeptide(L)'
;MVGKRVKKKKMRLPAVMVLLAAMMTVLTTAGPRGAAADSPLESPAEPAAESTVPAASLVPVETEEVPPETDDPPEPFTSVPEGGPVEDIYFEDAAFLGDSRTEGFHLYSGLKAGAYYYSVGATVESVFSKEVETPAGEMPLLDAMAEEDFGKIYVMLGVNELGWSKTETFHDQYAKVIDRLRSDHPDAEIILQSILPVSAKQEKKKTYVNNGRIAAYNEVIFQLAEEKDCALVDVAEAVTDENGCLRAEWNSDGVHLNIKGCRAWLEYLRTHPVGEVEAPTENPAETVGEEPLETP
;
A
#
# COMPACT_ATOMS: atom_id res chain seq x y z
N MET A 1 -9.15 -34.94 -29.42
CA MET A 1 -9.25 -33.54 -29.86
C MET A 1 -9.64 -32.70 -28.64
N VAL A 2 -8.68 -32.04 -28.04
CA VAL A 2 -8.89 -31.19 -26.84
C VAL A 2 -8.86 -29.76 -27.32
N GLY A 3 -10.01 -29.11 -27.30
CA GLY A 3 -10.16 -27.73 -27.75
C GLY A 3 -9.54 -26.74 -26.71
N LYS A 4 -8.47 -26.08 -27.08
CA LYS A 4 -7.92 -24.95 -26.32
C LYS A 4 -8.90 -23.77 -26.34
N ARG A 5 -9.45 -23.42 -25.19
CA ARG A 5 -10.21 -22.17 -24.98
C ARG A 5 -9.23 -20.99 -25.06
N VAL A 6 -9.29 -20.23 -26.13
CA VAL A 6 -8.56 -18.95 -26.25
C VAL A 6 -9.31 -17.93 -25.39
N LYS A 7 -8.70 -17.49 -24.28
CA LYS A 7 -9.19 -16.34 -23.49
C LYS A 7 -9.07 -15.09 -24.35
N LYS A 8 -10.17 -14.44 -24.67
CA LYS A 8 -10.20 -13.13 -25.35
C LYS A 8 -9.70 -12.08 -24.36
N LYS A 9 -8.50 -11.53 -24.60
CA LYS A 9 -7.93 -10.39 -23.90
C LYS A 9 -8.85 -9.17 -24.16
N LYS A 10 -9.58 -8.69 -23.12
CA LYS A 10 -10.35 -7.46 -23.20
C LYS A 10 -9.36 -6.30 -23.26
N MET A 11 -9.43 -5.50 -24.29
CA MET A 11 -8.63 -4.31 -24.48
C MET A 11 -9.11 -3.25 -23.48
N ARG A 12 -8.25 -2.87 -22.53
CA ARG A 12 -8.53 -1.87 -21.50
C ARG A 12 -8.39 -0.46 -22.10
N LEU A 13 -9.39 0.40 -21.92
CA LEU A 13 -9.24 1.85 -22.09
C LEU A 13 -8.64 2.38 -20.77
N PRO A 14 -7.63 3.25 -20.81
CA PRO A 14 -7.13 3.89 -19.59
C PRO A 14 -8.21 4.80 -19.01
N ALA A 15 -8.57 4.59 -17.75
CA ALA A 15 -9.44 5.51 -17.02
C ALA A 15 -8.66 6.79 -16.71
N VAL A 16 -8.99 7.87 -17.42
CA VAL A 16 -8.46 9.21 -17.12
C VAL A 16 -9.36 9.79 -16.03
N MET A 17 -8.88 9.75 -14.79
CA MET A 17 -9.55 10.35 -13.65
C MET A 17 -9.22 11.86 -13.60
N VAL A 18 -10.21 12.71 -13.88
CA VAL A 18 -10.08 14.17 -13.78
C VAL A 18 -10.57 14.59 -12.41
N LEU A 19 -9.65 15.01 -11.54
CA LEU A 19 -9.97 15.55 -10.21
C LEU A 19 -10.23 17.05 -10.28
N LEU A 20 -11.42 17.49 -9.89
CA LEU A 20 -11.74 18.91 -9.60
C LEU A 20 -11.52 19.16 -8.10
N ALA A 21 -10.54 20.00 -7.78
CA ALA A 21 -10.27 20.43 -6.41
C ALA A 21 -11.40 21.36 -5.91
N ALA A 22 -12.20 20.91 -4.95
CA ALA A 22 -13.15 21.75 -4.23
C ALA A 22 -12.43 22.49 -3.09
N MET A 23 -12.34 23.82 -3.22
CA MET A 23 -11.84 24.75 -2.21
C MET A 23 -12.90 24.87 -1.09
N MET A 24 -12.68 24.26 0.08
CA MET A 24 -13.53 24.47 1.26
C MET A 24 -13.12 25.72 2.01
N THR A 25 -14.00 26.71 1.98
CA THR A 25 -14.01 27.87 2.89
C THR A 25 -14.50 27.45 4.26
N VAL A 26 -13.65 27.56 5.28
CA VAL A 26 -14.00 27.35 6.68
C VAL A 26 -14.82 28.53 7.20
N LEU A 27 -16.08 28.29 7.54
CA LEU A 27 -16.91 29.24 8.30
C LEU A 27 -16.99 28.78 9.75
N THR A 28 -16.33 29.52 10.65
CA THR A 28 -16.39 29.33 12.11
C THR A 28 -17.69 29.89 12.66
N THR A 29 -18.51 29.07 13.34
CA THR A 29 -19.54 29.57 14.27
C THR A 29 -19.37 28.91 15.63
N ALA A 30 -19.23 29.77 16.64
CA ALA A 30 -19.08 29.41 18.05
C ALA A 30 -20.44 29.34 18.77
N GLY A 31 -20.55 28.42 19.75
CA GLY A 31 -21.32 28.48 20.96
C GLY A 31 -22.55 27.56 21.09
N PRO A 32 -23.11 27.36 22.29
CA PRO A 32 -22.49 27.43 23.61
C PRO A 32 -22.66 26.16 24.49
N ARG A 33 -22.01 26.18 25.64
CA ARG A 33 -22.01 25.20 26.74
C ARG A 33 -23.40 24.90 27.33
N GLY A 34 -23.63 23.64 27.71
CA GLY A 34 -24.72 23.22 28.61
C GLY A 34 -24.26 22.04 29.46
N ALA A 35 -24.47 22.18 30.78
CA ALA A 35 -23.91 21.47 31.89
C ALA A 35 -24.52 20.08 32.21
N ALA A 36 -23.66 19.26 32.82
CA ALA A 36 -23.80 18.25 33.91
C ALA A 36 -25.17 17.67 34.28
N ALA A 37 -25.15 16.32 34.51
CA ALA A 37 -25.71 15.57 35.67
C ALA A 37 -25.26 14.12 35.56
N ASP A 38 -24.40 13.69 36.39
CA ASP A 38 -24.42 12.89 37.64
C ASP A 38 -25.18 11.56 37.61
N SER A 39 -24.40 10.53 37.80
CA SER A 39 -24.38 9.18 38.36
C SER A 39 -25.67 8.60 39.05
N PRO A 40 -25.64 7.38 39.64
CA PRO A 40 -24.88 6.13 39.43
C PRO A 40 -25.73 4.81 39.57
N LEU A 41 -25.02 3.63 39.53
CA LEU A 41 -25.34 2.32 40.12
C LEU A 41 -26.47 1.47 39.47
N GLU A 42 -26.21 0.24 39.13
CA GLU A 42 -26.07 -0.95 39.96
C GLU A 42 -25.76 -2.20 39.12
N SER A 43 -24.89 -3.03 39.66
CA SER A 43 -24.66 -4.43 39.23
C SER A 43 -25.60 -5.34 40.03
N PRO A 44 -26.04 -6.47 39.49
CA PRO A 44 -26.07 -7.69 40.33
C PRO A 44 -25.45 -8.91 39.65
N ALA A 45 -24.92 -9.71 40.57
CA ALA A 45 -24.15 -10.92 40.49
C ALA A 45 -24.84 -12.12 39.78
N GLU A 46 -23.94 -13.04 39.42
CA GLU A 46 -24.09 -14.45 38.97
C GLU A 46 -25.21 -15.27 39.68
N PRO A 47 -25.54 -16.44 39.06
CA PRO A 47 -24.91 -17.65 39.59
C PRO A 47 -24.42 -18.69 38.54
N ALA A 48 -23.41 -19.44 38.98
CA ALA A 48 -22.80 -20.59 38.36
C ALA A 48 -23.78 -21.74 38.07
N ALA A 49 -23.62 -22.40 36.93
CA ALA A 49 -24.17 -23.70 36.66
C ALA A 49 -23.08 -24.66 36.23
N GLU A 50 -22.78 -25.64 37.04
CA GLU A 50 -22.02 -26.86 36.73
C GLU A 50 -22.68 -27.60 35.57
N SER A 51 -21.89 -27.97 34.57
CA SER A 51 -22.28 -28.95 33.54
C SER A 51 -21.23 -30.05 33.45
N THR A 52 -21.62 -31.22 33.88
CA THR A 52 -20.90 -32.48 33.79
C THR A 52 -20.73 -32.93 32.34
N VAL A 53 -19.50 -33.26 31.96
CA VAL A 53 -19.15 -33.82 30.66
C VAL A 53 -19.16 -35.36 30.72
N PRO A 54 -19.81 -36.08 29.80
CA PRO A 54 -19.65 -37.53 29.72
C PRO A 54 -18.41 -37.90 28.94
N ALA A 55 -17.70 -38.89 29.42
CA ALA A 55 -16.51 -39.49 28.78
C ALA A 55 -16.84 -40.06 27.41
N ALA A 56 -16.15 -39.58 26.37
CA ALA A 56 -16.19 -40.15 25.03
C ALA A 56 -14.92 -40.95 24.74
N SER A 57 -15.13 -42.10 24.19
CA SER A 57 -14.26 -43.17 23.74
C SER A 57 -13.06 -42.73 22.94
N LEU A 58 -11.88 -43.24 23.33
CA LEU A 58 -10.61 -43.10 22.60
C LEU A 58 -10.64 -43.94 21.31
N VAL A 59 -10.62 -43.29 20.15
CA VAL A 59 -10.29 -43.87 18.87
C VAL A 59 -8.80 -43.64 18.62
N PRO A 60 -7.99 -44.62 18.15
CA PRO A 60 -6.57 -44.38 17.88
C PRO A 60 -6.42 -43.42 16.68
N VAL A 61 -5.72 -42.31 16.90
CA VAL A 61 -5.29 -41.41 15.84
C VAL A 61 -4.02 -42.02 15.23
N GLU A 62 -4.05 -42.37 13.95
CA GLU A 62 -2.86 -42.63 13.15
C GLU A 62 -1.99 -41.38 13.17
N THR A 63 -0.76 -41.52 13.63
CA THR A 63 0.27 -40.48 13.59
C THR A 63 0.71 -40.30 12.14
N GLU A 64 0.24 -39.26 11.49
CA GLU A 64 0.91 -38.74 10.29
C GLU A 64 2.31 -38.27 10.69
N GLU A 65 3.35 -38.77 10.04
CA GLU A 65 4.72 -38.31 10.18
C GLU A 65 4.78 -36.84 9.74
N VAL A 66 4.91 -35.94 10.72
CA VAL A 66 5.23 -34.52 10.47
C VAL A 66 6.66 -34.49 9.92
N PRO A 67 6.93 -33.84 8.76
CA PRO A 67 8.28 -33.66 8.26
C PRO A 67 9.11 -32.94 9.33
N PRO A 68 10.44 -33.21 9.45
CA PRO A 68 11.27 -32.57 10.46
C PRO A 68 11.21 -31.05 10.27
N GLU A 69 10.73 -30.34 11.29
CA GLU A 69 10.90 -28.89 11.38
C GLU A 69 12.39 -28.58 11.32
N THR A 70 12.81 -27.79 10.36
CA THR A 70 14.18 -27.29 10.30
C THR A 70 14.34 -26.32 11.47
N ASP A 71 15.29 -26.61 12.37
CA ASP A 71 15.66 -25.79 13.54
C ASP A 71 16.35 -24.46 13.16
N ASP A 72 16.28 -24.05 11.90
CA ASP A 72 16.76 -22.74 11.49
C ASP A 72 15.74 -21.67 11.93
N PRO A 73 16.21 -20.62 12.65
CA PRO A 73 15.33 -19.51 12.98
C PRO A 73 14.73 -18.94 11.69
N PRO A 74 13.45 -18.57 11.68
CA PRO A 74 12.84 -17.99 10.49
C PRO A 74 13.69 -16.80 10.03
N GLU A 75 13.99 -16.76 8.73
CA GLU A 75 14.70 -15.62 8.13
C GLU A 75 13.93 -14.34 8.47
N PRO A 76 14.63 -13.27 8.89
CA PRO A 76 13.95 -12.02 9.21
C PRO A 76 13.19 -11.50 7.96
N PHE A 77 11.95 -11.10 8.16
CA PHE A 77 11.16 -10.48 7.10
C PHE A 77 11.89 -9.24 6.59
N THR A 78 12.11 -9.15 5.28
CA THR A 78 12.86 -8.06 4.65
C THR A 78 12.04 -7.42 3.54
N SER A 79 12.32 -6.15 3.26
CA SER A 79 11.78 -5.50 2.08
C SER A 79 12.29 -6.18 0.80
N VAL A 80 11.52 -6.00 -0.28
CA VAL A 80 11.89 -6.48 -1.62
C VAL A 80 13.29 -5.97 -1.95
N PRO A 81 14.24 -6.85 -2.29
CA PRO A 81 15.61 -6.45 -2.61
C PRO A 81 15.69 -5.76 -3.97
N GLU A 82 16.76 -4.98 -4.17
CA GLU A 82 17.07 -4.41 -5.48
C GLU A 82 17.28 -5.52 -6.52
N GLY A 83 16.56 -5.41 -7.63
CA GLY A 83 16.58 -6.33 -8.77
C GLY A 83 16.95 -5.65 -10.08
N GLY A 84 16.75 -6.36 -11.19
CA GLY A 84 16.87 -5.76 -12.50
C GLY A 84 15.78 -4.70 -12.74
N PRO A 85 16.11 -3.54 -13.36
CA PRO A 85 15.13 -2.49 -13.58
C PRO A 85 14.03 -2.94 -14.55
N VAL A 86 12.78 -2.57 -14.24
CA VAL A 86 11.61 -2.83 -15.08
C VAL A 86 11.16 -1.58 -15.83
N GLU A 87 10.57 -1.79 -16.99
CA GLU A 87 10.00 -0.72 -17.83
C GLU A 87 8.55 -0.40 -17.40
N ASP A 88 7.97 0.69 -17.93
CA ASP A 88 6.60 1.13 -17.59
C ASP A 88 5.53 0.06 -17.85
N ILE A 89 5.74 -0.84 -18.79
CA ILE A 89 4.83 -1.95 -19.10
C ILE A 89 4.59 -2.88 -17.89
N TYR A 90 5.57 -3.00 -17.01
CA TYR A 90 5.46 -3.77 -15.76
C TYR A 90 4.34 -3.24 -14.85
N PHE A 91 4.01 -1.95 -14.93
CA PHE A 91 2.98 -1.30 -14.12
C PHE A 91 1.60 -1.23 -14.81
N GLU A 92 1.42 -1.78 -16.02
CA GLU A 92 0.14 -1.69 -16.75
C GLU A 92 -1.03 -2.36 -16.01
N ASP A 93 -0.76 -3.41 -15.23
CA ASP A 93 -1.73 -4.12 -14.40
C ASP A 93 -1.69 -3.69 -12.92
N ALA A 94 -0.97 -2.61 -12.60
CA ALA A 94 -0.83 -2.13 -11.24
C ALA A 94 -1.91 -1.11 -10.87
N ALA A 95 -2.35 -1.13 -9.60
CA ALA A 95 -3.09 -0.06 -8.96
C ALA A 95 -2.23 0.60 -7.88
N PHE A 96 -2.40 1.92 -7.69
CA PHE A 96 -1.73 2.70 -6.64
C PHE A 96 -2.80 3.30 -5.73
N LEU A 97 -2.93 2.77 -4.52
CA LEU A 97 -3.86 3.21 -3.49
C LEU A 97 -3.14 4.12 -2.48
N GLY A 98 -3.72 5.30 -2.18
CA GLY A 98 -3.14 6.13 -1.14
C GLY A 98 -3.78 7.50 -0.91
N ASP A 99 -2.99 8.39 -0.35
CA ASP A 99 -3.37 9.75 0.02
C ASP A 99 -2.78 10.81 -0.92
N SER A 100 -2.58 12.05 -0.43
CA SER A 100 -1.99 13.15 -1.21
C SER A 100 -0.56 12.87 -1.70
N ARG A 101 0.17 11.94 -1.09
CA ARG A 101 1.51 11.54 -1.57
C ARG A 101 1.38 10.69 -2.83
N THR A 102 0.41 9.78 -2.89
CA THR A 102 0.07 9.00 -4.09
C THR A 102 -0.48 9.91 -5.19
N GLU A 103 -1.27 10.95 -4.86
CA GLU A 103 -1.63 12.00 -5.82
C GLU A 103 -0.39 12.65 -6.43
N GLY A 104 0.57 13.06 -5.58
CA GLY A 104 1.83 13.64 -6.05
C GLY A 104 2.63 12.70 -6.94
N PHE A 105 2.69 11.41 -6.59
CA PHE A 105 3.31 10.39 -7.42
C PHE A 105 2.65 10.28 -8.81
N HIS A 106 1.32 10.18 -8.86
CA HIS A 106 0.57 10.16 -10.12
C HIS A 106 0.87 11.39 -10.99
N LEU A 107 0.85 12.58 -10.40
CA LEU A 107 0.99 13.83 -11.16
C LEU A 107 2.43 14.11 -11.61
N TYR A 108 3.45 13.64 -10.84
CA TYR A 108 4.82 14.14 -10.99
C TYR A 108 5.89 13.06 -11.21
N SER A 109 5.61 11.79 -11.04
CA SER A 109 6.58 10.71 -11.29
C SER A 109 6.95 10.57 -12.77
N GLY A 110 5.97 10.81 -13.63
CA GLY A 110 6.09 10.61 -15.08
C GLY A 110 5.58 9.24 -15.55
N LEU A 111 5.26 8.31 -14.63
CA LEU A 111 4.67 7.03 -14.97
C LEU A 111 3.28 7.23 -15.60
N LYS A 112 3.05 6.60 -16.75
CA LYS A 112 1.78 6.67 -17.50
C LYS A 112 0.96 5.38 -17.41
N ALA A 113 1.59 4.31 -16.94
CA ALA A 113 0.97 3.02 -16.73
C ALA A 113 0.28 2.94 -15.37
N GLY A 114 -0.62 1.96 -15.21
CA GLY A 114 -1.33 1.69 -13.97
C GLY A 114 -2.57 2.56 -13.73
N ALA A 115 -3.32 2.19 -12.69
CA ALA A 115 -4.51 2.91 -12.22
C ALA A 115 -4.19 3.58 -10.87
N TYR A 116 -4.84 4.72 -10.59
CA TYR A 116 -4.53 5.51 -9.40
C TYR A 116 -5.79 5.79 -8.61
N TYR A 117 -5.80 5.36 -7.35
CA TYR A 117 -6.90 5.48 -6.41
C TYR A 117 -6.42 6.21 -5.16
N TYR A 118 -6.70 7.51 -5.07
CA TYR A 118 -6.24 8.33 -3.96
C TYR A 118 -7.24 9.42 -3.60
N SER A 119 -7.11 9.89 -2.37
CA SER A 119 -7.79 11.09 -1.93
C SER A 119 -6.96 11.87 -0.92
N VAL A 120 -6.89 13.18 -1.07
CA VAL A 120 -6.16 14.06 -0.14
C VAL A 120 -6.68 13.86 1.28
N GLY A 121 -5.76 13.58 2.22
CA GLY A 121 -6.11 13.31 3.60
C GLY A 121 -6.77 11.95 3.84
N ALA A 122 -6.68 11.02 2.89
CA ALA A 122 -7.17 9.65 3.11
C ALA A 122 -6.41 8.97 4.25
N THR A 123 -7.15 8.19 5.03
CA THR A 123 -6.67 7.35 6.13
C THR A 123 -7.08 5.92 5.91
N VAL A 124 -6.46 4.98 6.64
CA VAL A 124 -6.84 3.54 6.62
C VAL A 124 -8.31 3.30 7.03
N GLU A 125 -8.95 4.24 7.69
CA GLU A 125 -10.40 4.22 7.97
C GLU A 125 -11.21 4.83 6.83
N SER A 126 -10.79 6.01 6.36
CA SER A 126 -11.61 6.79 5.44
C SER A 126 -11.65 6.22 4.02
N VAL A 127 -10.70 5.37 3.61
CA VAL A 127 -10.72 4.72 2.27
C VAL A 127 -11.95 3.85 2.04
N PHE A 128 -12.62 3.40 3.12
CA PHE A 128 -13.88 2.64 3.04
C PHE A 128 -15.12 3.50 2.78
N SER A 129 -15.03 4.80 2.99
CA SER A 129 -16.20 5.70 2.94
C SER A 129 -15.96 6.99 2.16
N LYS A 130 -14.69 7.31 1.87
CA LYS A 130 -14.33 8.52 1.15
C LYS A 130 -14.62 8.35 -0.33
N GLU A 131 -15.58 9.12 -0.81
CA GLU A 131 -16.05 9.05 -2.19
C GLU A 131 -15.03 9.64 -3.16
N VAL A 132 -14.91 9.00 -4.30
CA VAL A 132 -14.17 9.45 -5.47
C VAL A 132 -15.07 9.43 -6.69
N GLU A 133 -14.84 10.35 -7.61
CA GLU A 133 -15.59 10.42 -8.85
C GLU A 133 -15.12 9.33 -9.82
N THR A 134 -16.07 8.54 -10.34
CA THR A 134 -15.83 7.50 -11.34
C THR A 134 -16.75 7.71 -12.53
N PRO A 135 -16.51 7.03 -13.66
CA PRO A 135 -17.46 7.07 -14.79
C PRO A 135 -18.86 6.59 -14.44
N ALA A 136 -19.01 5.78 -13.37
CA ALA A 136 -20.30 5.28 -12.88
C ALA A 136 -20.96 6.20 -11.85
N GLY A 137 -20.27 7.26 -11.40
CA GLY A 137 -20.71 8.20 -10.36
C GLY A 137 -19.75 8.23 -9.17
N GLU A 138 -20.12 8.96 -8.12
CA GLU A 138 -19.34 8.98 -6.86
C GLU A 138 -19.54 7.67 -6.09
N MET A 139 -18.45 7.07 -5.63
CA MET A 139 -18.46 5.87 -4.79
C MET A 139 -17.24 5.83 -3.88
N PRO A 140 -17.27 5.05 -2.77
CA PRO A 140 -16.14 4.86 -1.90
C PRO A 140 -14.90 4.38 -2.66
N LEU A 141 -13.72 4.82 -2.23
CA LEU A 141 -12.46 4.60 -2.95
C LEU A 141 -12.15 3.12 -3.15
N LEU A 142 -12.36 2.27 -2.13
CA LEU A 142 -12.17 0.82 -2.26
C LEU A 142 -13.24 0.16 -3.14
N ASP A 143 -14.47 0.68 -3.15
CA ASP A 143 -15.53 0.17 -4.05
C ASP A 143 -15.21 0.52 -5.50
N ALA A 144 -14.63 1.71 -5.74
CA ALA A 144 -14.14 2.08 -7.08
C ALA A 144 -13.01 1.17 -7.57
N MET A 145 -12.12 0.72 -6.67
CA MET A 145 -11.08 -0.25 -7.02
C MET A 145 -11.68 -1.62 -7.36
N ALA A 146 -12.72 -2.06 -6.66
CA ALA A 146 -13.35 -3.37 -6.85
C ALA A 146 -14.01 -3.55 -8.23
N GLU A 147 -14.22 -2.44 -8.98
CA GLU A 147 -14.79 -2.48 -10.34
C GLU A 147 -13.77 -2.95 -11.43
N GLU A 148 -12.48 -3.02 -11.10
CA GLU A 148 -11.42 -3.39 -12.04
C GLU A 148 -10.54 -4.53 -11.48
N ASP A 149 -9.85 -5.26 -12.36
CA ASP A 149 -8.91 -6.33 -11.99
C ASP A 149 -7.47 -5.82 -12.08
N PHE A 150 -6.67 -6.14 -11.05
CA PHE A 150 -5.25 -5.78 -10.99
C PHE A 150 -4.38 -7.02 -10.78
N GLY A 151 -3.14 -6.98 -11.30
CA GLY A 151 -2.11 -7.96 -10.97
C GLY A 151 -1.29 -7.54 -9.74
N LYS A 152 -1.18 -6.22 -9.49
CA LYS A 152 -0.42 -5.63 -8.39
C LYS A 152 -1.17 -4.45 -7.77
N ILE A 153 -1.13 -4.34 -6.44
CA ILE A 153 -1.74 -3.20 -5.73
C ILE A 153 -0.71 -2.61 -4.76
N TYR A 154 -0.18 -1.44 -5.09
CA TYR A 154 0.72 -0.66 -4.25
C TYR A 154 -0.07 0.20 -3.29
N VAL A 155 0.16 0.07 -1.98
CA VAL A 155 -0.57 0.80 -0.93
C VAL A 155 0.39 1.70 -0.17
N MET A 156 0.09 3.01 -0.10
CA MET A 156 0.77 3.97 0.77
C MET A 156 -0.25 4.80 1.54
N LEU A 157 -0.44 4.48 2.82
CA LEU A 157 -1.27 5.19 3.80
C LEU A 157 -0.49 5.32 5.12
N GLY A 158 -0.89 6.26 5.98
CA GLY A 158 -0.36 6.34 7.34
C GLY A 158 0.13 7.73 7.76
N VAL A 159 0.43 8.65 6.83
CA VAL A 159 0.88 10.01 7.19
C VAL A 159 -0.23 10.81 7.88
N ASN A 160 -1.49 10.56 7.54
CA ASN A 160 -2.64 11.26 8.10
C ASN A 160 -3.07 10.70 9.47
N GLU A 161 -2.62 9.51 9.81
CA GLU A 161 -2.85 8.82 11.07
C GLU A 161 -1.78 9.12 12.14
N LEU A 162 -0.69 9.81 11.79
CA LEU A 162 0.40 10.10 12.73
C LEU A 162 -0.05 10.89 13.99
N GLY A 163 -1.25 11.47 13.98
CA GLY A 163 -1.88 12.10 15.13
C GLY A 163 -2.65 11.14 16.04
N TRP A 164 -2.85 9.90 15.66
CA TRP A 164 -3.59 8.93 16.45
C TRP A 164 -2.85 8.57 17.75
N SER A 165 -3.61 8.23 18.78
CA SER A 165 -3.05 7.98 20.11
C SER A 165 -2.38 6.62 20.26
N LYS A 166 -2.73 5.67 19.40
CA LYS A 166 -2.29 4.27 19.49
C LYS A 166 -1.95 3.73 18.10
N THR A 167 -0.78 3.12 17.98
CA THR A 167 -0.34 2.42 16.76
C THR A 167 -1.13 1.13 16.53
N GLU A 168 -1.64 0.50 17.60
CA GLU A 168 -2.49 -0.70 17.50
C GLU A 168 -3.79 -0.40 16.74
N THR A 169 -4.37 0.80 16.91
CA THR A 169 -5.54 1.20 16.12
C THR A 169 -5.20 1.32 14.63
N PHE A 170 -4.03 1.87 14.33
CA PHE A 170 -3.54 1.94 12.94
C PHE A 170 -3.34 0.55 12.35
N HIS A 171 -2.68 -0.36 13.09
CA HIS A 171 -2.51 -1.75 12.70
C HIS A 171 -3.84 -2.41 12.36
N ASP A 172 -4.82 -2.38 13.29
CA ASP A 172 -6.10 -3.07 13.13
C ASP A 172 -6.93 -2.52 11.96
N GLN A 173 -6.84 -1.23 11.70
CA GLN A 173 -7.55 -0.62 10.57
C GLN A 173 -6.83 -0.88 9.24
N TYR A 174 -5.50 -0.86 9.22
CA TYR A 174 -4.75 -1.18 8.00
C TYR A 174 -4.92 -2.66 7.63
N ALA A 175 -4.93 -3.56 8.61
CA ALA A 175 -5.23 -4.98 8.38
C ALA A 175 -6.56 -5.16 7.63
N LYS A 176 -7.60 -4.39 7.98
CA LYS A 176 -8.90 -4.43 7.28
C LYS A 176 -8.79 -3.95 5.82
N VAL A 177 -7.94 -2.95 5.55
CA VAL A 177 -7.69 -2.52 4.15
C VAL A 177 -7.08 -3.66 3.36
N ILE A 178 -6.05 -4.32 3.90
CA ILE A 178 -5.40 -5.46 3.25
C ILE A 178 -6.40 -6.60 3.02
N ASP A 179 -7.20 -6.96 4.04
CA ASP A 179 -8.19 -8.03 3.95
C ASP A 179 -9.27 -7.71 2.89
N ARG A 180 -9.70 -6.44 2.79
CA ARG A 180 -10.64 -5.99 1.77
C ARG A 180 -10.03 -6.09 0.38
N LEU A 181 -8.81 -5.59 0.18
CA LEU A 181 -8.12 -5.69 -1.11
C LEU A 181 -7.93 -7.14 -1.56
N ARG A 182 -7.54 -8.02 -0.63
CA ARG A 182 -7.37 -9.46 -0.92
C ARG A 182 -8.69 -10.15 -1.27
N SER A 183 -9.79 -9.74 -0.63
CA SER A 183 -11.12 -10.26 -0.94
C SER A 183 -11.61 -9.83 -2.32
N ASP A 184 -11.37 -8.56 -2.68
CA ASP A 184 -11.84 -8.00 -3.94
C ASP A 184 -10.93 -8.40 -5.13
N HIS A 185 -9.63 -8.61 -4.86
CA HIS A 185 -8.59 -8.90 -5.86
C HIS A 185 -7.75 -10.12 -5.45
N PRO A 186 -8.33 -11.33 -5.44
CA PRO A 186 -7.67 -12.54 -4.90
C PRO A 186 -6.40 -12.96 -5.66
N ASP A 187 -6.26 -12.53 -6.90
CA ASP A 187 -5.13 -12.86 -7.77
C ASP A 187 -4.07 -11.72 -7.81
N ALA A 188 -4.29 -10.63 -7.05
CA ALA A 188 -3.36 -9.49 -7.04
C ALA A 188 -2.30 -9.63 -5.95
N GLU A 189 -1.06 -9.27 -6.29
CA GLU A 189 0.00 -9.07 -5.31
C GLU A 189 -0.24 -7.76 -4.55
N ILE A 190 -0.39 -7.83 -3.23
CA ILE A 190 -0.53 -6.64 -2.38
C ILE A 190 0.85 -6.21 -1.90
N ILE A 191 1.21 -4.97 -2.21
CA ILE A 191 2.54 -4.40 -1.99
C ILE A 191 2.42 -3.21 -1.06
N LEU A 192 2.85 -3.37 0.19
CA LEU A 192 2.87 -2.27 1.15
C LEU A 192 4.10 -1.40 0.91
N GLN A 193 3.92 -0.10 0.98
CA GLN A 193 5.01 0.87 0.86
C GLN A 193 5.19 1.59 2.20
N SER A 194 6.45 1.83 2.57
CA SER A 194 6.77 2.64 3.75
C SER A 194 6.27 4.08 3.60
N ILE A 195 5.89 4.70 4.71
CA ILE A 195 5.58 6.14 4.78
C ILE A 195 6.88 6.92 4.59
N LEU A 196 6.89 7.84 3.64
CA LEU A 196 8.05 8.69 3.36
C LEU A 196 8.37 9.60 4.55
N PRO A 197 9.66 9.92 4.81
CA PRO A 197 10.05 10.84 5.86
C PRO A 197 9.56 12.26 5.59
N VAL A 198 9.64 13.12 6.60
CA VAL A 198 9.46 14.57 6.46
C VAL A 198 10.79 15.29 6.52
N SER A 199 10.84 16.49 5.96
CA SER A 199 12.07 17.29 5.94
C SER A 199 12.51 17.75 7.33
N ALA A 200 13.80 18.05 7.50
CA ALA A 200 14.35 18.64 8.72
C ALA A 200 13.65 19.96 9.13
N LYS A 201 13.08 20.68 8.16
CA LYS A 201 12.29 21.90 8.42
C LYS A 201 10.94 21.56 9.05
N GLN A 202 10.27 20.50 8.58
CA GLN A 202 9.01 20.02 9.16
C GLN A 202 9.24 19.46 10.56
N GLU A 203 10.31 18.70 10.76
CA GLU A 203 10.71 18.15 12.06
C GLU A 203 10.83 19.23 13.15
N LYS A 204 11.41 20.38 12.80
CA LYS A 204 11.54 21.53 13.72
C LYS A 204 10.22 22.15 14.17
N LYS A 205 9.11 21.89 13.47
CA LYS A 205 7.78 22.41 13.85
C LYS A 205 7.20 21.71 15.09
N LYS A 206 7.76 20.54 15.49
CA LYS A 206 7.33 19.73 16.64
C LYS A 206 5.84 19.38 16.62
N THR A 207 5.32 19.07 15.45
CA THR A 207 3.95 18.58 15.26
C THR A 207 3.91 17.05 15.37
N TYR A 208 2.72 16.46 15.32
CA TYR A 208 2.58 15.00 15.23
C TYR A 208 3.10 14.43 13.90
N VAL A 209 3.25 15.23 12.85
CA VAL A 209 3.88 14.84 11.59
C VAL A 209 5.39 15.04 11.73
N ASN A 210 6.10 14.00 12.17
CA ASN A 210 7.53 13.96 12.44
C ASN A 210 8.12 12.57 12.17
N ASN A 211 9.45 12.51 11.97
CA ASN A 211 10.13 11.28 11.56
C ASN A 211 10.13 10.20 12.65
N GLY A 212 10.11 10.58 13.93
CA GLY A 212 10.01 9.59 15.01
C GLY A 212 8.68 8.83 14.98
N ARG A 213 7.56 9.51 14.70
CA ARG A 213 6.26 8.86 14.52
C ARG A 213 6.20 8.07 13.21
N ILE A 214 6.76 8.60 12.12
CA ILE A 214 6.84 7.88 10.84
C ILE A 214 7.58 6.56 11.01
N ALA A 215 8.73 6.54 11.70
CA ALA A 215 9.45 5.31 11.99
C ALA A 215 8.58 4.30 12.75
N ALA A 216 7.90 4.72 13.83
CA ALA A 216 7.01 3.84 14.58
C ALA A 216 5.83 3.28 13.75
N TYR A 217 5.31 4.06 12.81
CA TYR A 217 4.23 3.59 11.92
C TYR A 217 4.78 2.68 10.80
N ASN A 218 5.99 2.92 10.32
CA ASN A 218 6.65 2.01 9.38
C ASN A 218 6.92 0.64 9.99
N GLU A 219 7.32 0.57 11.27
CA GLU A 219 7.42 -0.72 11.99
C GLU A 219 6.09 -1.48 11.98
N VAL A 220 4.95 -0.79 12.15
CA VAL A 220 3.63 -1.41 12.04
C VAL A 220 3.34 -1.90 10.62
N ILE A 221 3.70 -1.13 9.59
CA ILE A 221 3.53 -1.54 8.19
C ILE A 221 4.38 -2.78 7.89
N PHE A 222 5.61 -2.84 8.40
CA PHE A 222 6.53 -3.96 8.22
C PHE A 222 5.98 -5.22 8.90
N GLN A 223 5.50 -5.08 10.13
CA GLN A 223 4.81 -6.16 10.85
C GLN A 223 3.57 -6.66 10.08
N LEU A 224 2.75 -5.76 9.56
CA LEU A 224 1.57 -6.13 8.75
C LEU A 224 1.93 -6.84 7.45
N ALA A 225 3.03 -6.46 6.81
CA ALA A 225 3.49 -7.12 5.60
C ALA A 225 3.86 -8.59 5.89
N GLU A 226 4.56 -8.84 6.99
CA GLU A 226 4.87 -10.20 7.46
C GLU A 226 3.61 -10.97 7.87
N GLU A 227 2.76 -10.40 8.74
CA GLU A 227 1.55 -11.05 9.25
C GLU A 227 0.53 -11.40 8.17
N LYS A 228 0.46 -10.57 7.13
CA LYS A 228 -0.51 -10.69 6.05
C LYS A 228 0.09 -11.28 4.76
N ASP A 229 1.32 -11.74 4.78
CA ASP A 229 1.99 -12.26 3.59
C ASP A 229 1.85 -11.30 2.39
N CYS A 230 2.25 -10.04 2.61
CA CYS A 230 2.29 -8.99 1.59
C CYS A 230 3.73 -8.65 1.25
N ALA A 231 4.01 -8.30 0.00
CA ALA A 231 5.29 -7.72 -0.33
C ALA A 231 5.47 -6.35 0.36
N LEU A 232 6.71 -6.04 0.74
CA LEU A 232 7.08 -4.75 1.32
C LEU A 232 8.12 -4.06 0.44
N VAL A 233 7.87 -2.81 0.05
CA VAL A 233 8.85 -1.96 -0.64
C VAL A 233 9.13 -0.73 0.21
N ASP A 234 10.37 -0.63 0.75
CA ASP A 234 10.77 0.50 1.61
C ASP A 234 11.15 1.74 0.78
N VAL A 235 10.15 2.36 0.17
CA VAL A 235 10.34 3.55 -0.68
C VAL A 235 10.90 4.77 0.08
N ALA A 236 10.90 4.76 1.41
CA ALA A 236 11.53 5.81 2.20
C ALA A 236 13.04 5.88 1.95
N GLU A 237 13.70 4.76 1.68
CA GLU A 237 15.13 4.71 1.35
C GLU A 237 15.48 5.61 0.15
N ALA A 238 14.62 5.63 -0.87
CA ALA A 238 14.84 6.41 -2.08
C ALA A 238 14.99 7.92 -1.83
N VAL A 239 14.30 8.44 -0.81
CA VAL A 239 14.12 9.89 -0.61
C VAL A 239 14.74 10.42 0.68
N THR A 240 15.29 9.54 1.50
CA THR A 240 15.89 9.88 2.80
C THR A 240 17.33 10.40 2.64
N ASP A 241 17.67 11.45 3.37
CA ASP A 241 19.04 11.96 3.47
C ASP A 241 19.83 11.24 4.58
N GLU A 242 21.10 11.56 4.72
CA GLU A 242 22.03 11.01 5.71
C GLU A 242 21.60 11.21 7.18
N ASN A 243 20.64 12.11 7.43
CA ASN A 243 20.12 12.43 8.75
C ASN A 243 18.74 11.78 9.01
N GLY A 244 18.27 10.91 8.13
CA GLY A 244 16.96 10.28 8.24
C GLY A 244 15.78 11.20 7.91
N CYS A 245 16.03 12.31 7.21
CA CYS A 245 15.01 13.28 6.81
C CYS A 245 14.75 13.19 5.30
N LEU A 246 13.58 13.65 4.87
CA LEU A 246 13.30 13.87 3.46
C LEU A 246 14.27 14.91 2.90
N ARG A 247 14.95 14.56 1.79
CA ARG A 247 15.92 15.43 1.10
C ARG A 247 15.34 16.81 0.85
N ALA A 248 16.08 17.85 1.23
CA ALA A 248 15.59 19.23 1.21
C ALA A 248 15.18 19.70 -0.19
N GLU A 249 15.90 19.28 -1.22
CA GLU A 249 15.67 19.64 -2.63
C GLU A 249 14.60 18.81 -3.33
N TRP A 250 14.06 17.78 -2.66
CA TRP A 250 13.08 16.85 -3.23
C TRP A 250 11.66 17.02 -2.67
N ASN A 251 11.46 18.02 -1.82
CA ASN A 251 10.15 18.32 -1.27
C ASN A 251 9.65 19.74 -1.63
N SER A 252 8.34 19.96 -1.52
CA SER A 252 7.70 21.24 -1.79
C SER A 252 7.41 22.05 -0.51
N ASP A 253 6.91 21.38 0.52
CA ASP A 253 6.42 21.99 1.77
C ASP A 253 6.98 21.34 3.05
N GLY A 254 7.82 20.32 2.87
CA GLY A 254 8.42 19.54 3.93
C GLY A 254 7.76 18.20 4.20
N VAL A 255 6.62 17.91 3.55
CA VAL A 255 5.83 16.65 3.67
C VAL A 255 5.65 15.98 2.32
N HIS A 256 5.36 16.76 1.27
CA HIS A 256 5.07 16.28 -0.07
C HIS A 256 6.29 16.36 -0.98
N LEU A 257 6.48 15.34 -1.80
CA LEU A 257 7.53 15.32 -2.81
C LEU A 257 7.26 16.35 -3.93
N ASN A 258 8.32 16.88 -4.49
CA ASN A 258 8.27 17.58 -5.77
C ASN A 258 8.55 16.60 -6.93
N ILE A 259 8.64 17.11 -8.16
CA ILE A 259 8.90 16.30 -9.36
C ILE A 259 10.15 15.41 -9.22
N LYS A 260 11.23 15.92 -8.62
CA LYS A 260 12.47 15.15 -8.45
C LYS A 260 12.28 13.99 -7.47
N GLY A 261 11.62 14.26 -6.34
CA GLY A 261 11.33 13.23 -5.35
C GLY A 261 10.38 12.16 -5.88
N CYS A 262 9.31 12.54 -6.62
CA CYS A 262 8.41 11.57 -7.22
C CYS A 262 9.09 10.69 -8.29
N ARG A 263 10.03 11.25 -9.04
CA ARG A 263 10.83 10.48 -10.00
C ARG A 263 11.80 9.52 -9.30
N ALA A 264 12.43 9.94 -8.22
CA ALA A 264 13.27 9.05 -7.41
C ALA A 264 12.47 7.89 -6.82
N TRP A 265 11.23 8.15 -6.36
CA TRP A 265 10.31 7.10 -5.94
C TRP A 265 10.01 6.12 -7.08
N LEU A 266 9.69 6.60 -8.28
CA LEU A 266 9.44 5.73 -9.44
C LEU A 266 10.67 4.88 -9.80
N GLU A 267 11.88 5.47 -9.82
CA GLU A 267 13.10 4.71 -10.08
C GLU A 267 13.34 3.61 -9.03
N TYR A 268 13.02 3.89 -7.77
CA TYR A 268 13.10 2.89 -6.71
C TYR A 268 12.12 1.73 -6.97
N LEU A 269 10.86 2.02 -7.33
CA LEU A 269 9.90 0.98 -7.69
C LEU A 269 10.34 0.16 -8.92
N ARG A 270 11.01 0.79 -9.88
CA ARG A 270 11.55 0.09 -11.06
C ARG A 270 12.67 -0.88 -10.71
N THR A 271 13.50 -0.55 -9.73
CA THR A 271 14.61 -1.41 -9.30
C THR A 271 14.23 -2.39 -8.17
N HIS A 272 13.01 -2.31 -7.65
CA HIS A 272 12.48 -3.22 -6.62
C HIS A 272 11.17 -3.87 -7.11
N PRO A 273 11.21 -4.61 -8.24
CA PRO A 273 10.02 -5.26 -8.77
C PRO A 273 9.56 -6.41 -7.87
N VAL A 274 8.24 -6.61 -7.77
CA VAL A 274 7.60 -7.69 -7.02
C VAL A 274 7.04 -8.73 -8.00
N GLY A 275 7.21 -10.00 -7.69
CA GLY A 275 6.76 -11.10 -8.54
C GLY A 275 7.75 -11.46 -9.66
N GLU A 276 7.32 -12.28 -10.60
CA GLU A 276 8.15 -12.70 -11.74
C GLU A 276 8.36 -11.53 -12.71
N VAL A 277 9.61 -11.16 -12.92
CA VAL A 277 10.00 -10.20 -13.97
C VAL A 277 10.33 -10.99 -15.22
N GLU A 278 9.54 -10.87 -16.28
CA GLU A 278 9.93 -11.41 -17.58
C GLU A 278 11.25 -10.72 -18.00
N ALA A 279 12.30 -11.52 -18.17
CA ALA A 279 13.58 -11.01 -18.66
C ALA A 279 13.35 -10.25 -19.99
N PRO A 280 14.03 -9.11 -20.22
CA PRO A 280 13.91 -8.40 -21.48
C PRO A 280 14.13 -9.39 -22.62
N THR A 281 13.16 -9.54 -23.50
CA THR A 281 13.35 -10.33 -24.73
C THR A 281 14.43 -9.63 -25.54
N GLU A 282 15.63 -10.25 -25.60
CA GLU A 282 16.68 -9.78 -26.47
C GLU A 282 16.08 -9.63 -27.89
N ASN A 283 16.08 -8.41 -28.36
CA ASN A 283 15.59 -8.10 -29.71
C ASN A 283 16.59 -8.70 -30.72
N PRO A 284 16.24 -9.74 -31.51
CA PRO A 284 17.20 -10.41 -32.38
C PRO A 284 17.55 -9.59 -33.65
N ALA A 285 17.47 -8.28 -33.59
CA ALA A 285 17.63 -7.40 -34.78
C ALA A 285 18.83 -6.46 -34.70
N GLU A 286 20.02 -6.95 -34.31
CA GLU A 286 21.29 -6.24 -34.60
C GLU A 286 22.43 -7.21 -34.94
N THR A 287 22.18 -8.16 -35.84
CA THR A 287 23.24 -8.70 -36.67
C THR A 287 23.19 -7.99 -38.02
N VAL A 288 23.69 -6.76 -38.07
CA VAL A 288 24.06 -6.12 -39.32
C VAL A 288 25.28 -6.88 -39.86
N GLY A 289 25.03 -7.71 -40.85
CA GLY A 289 26.10 -8.40 -41.58
C GLY A 289 27.07 -7.37 -42.19
N GLU A 290 28.34 -7.44 -41.78
CA GLU A 290 29.42 -6.85 -42.51
C GLU A 290 29.55 -7.59 -43.86
N GLU A 291 29.12 -6.98 -44.95
CA GLU A 291 29.53 -7.40 -46.30
C GLU A 291 31.03 -7.12 -46.47
N PRO A 292 31.81 -8.09 -46.94
CA PRO A 292 33.21 -7.83 -47.25
C PRO A 292 33.32 -6.93 -48.49
N LEU A 293 34.00 -5.79 -48.33
CA LEU A 293 34.46 -4.94 -49.45
C LEU A 293 35.37 -5.73 -50.38
N GLU A 294 34.87 -6.08 -51.55
CA GLU A 294 35.73 -6.47 -52.70
C GLU A 294 36.47 -5.23 -53.19
N THR A 295 37.76 -5.27 -53.12
CA THR A 295 38.65 -4.31 -53.76
C THR A 295 39.02 -4.79 -55.19
N PRO A 296 39.18 -3.88 -56.19
CA PRO A 296 39.46 -4.19 -57.58
C PRO A 296 40.91 -4.65 -57.87
#